data_45529601b1bef7843034c4b0945c4690
#
_entry.id   45529601b1bef7843034c4b0945c4690
#
_cell.length_a   1.000
_cell.length_b   1.000
_cell.length_c   1.000
_cell.angle_alpha   90.00
_cell.angle_beta   90.00
_cell.angle_gamma   90.00
#
_symmetry.space_group_name_H-M   'P 1'
#
loop_
_entity.id
_entity.type
_entity.pdbx_description
1 polymer ?
#
loop_
_entity_poly.entity_id
_entity_poly.type
_entity_poly.pdbx_seq_one_letter_code
_entity_poly.pdbx_strand_id
1 'polypeptide(L)'
;LGRVLVALVSPSLLSFVFLFTVVTGSLASLWMGPGQASVGASGGILGCLGFLLVVTLKFKASLPGYLRANLIQSTLVVSIFGLLGNQFIDNAAHGGGLLGGLVLGLLFFPWLKLAPETTPPFLRGLSWLSLAILMGGVAKIGLELWKILPS
;
A
#
# COMPACT_ATOMS: atom_id res chain seq x y z
N LEU A 1 7.95 -11.27 0.99
CA LEU A 1 7.51 -10.09 0.26
C LEU A 1 8.17 -8.83 0.83
N GLY A 2 8.02 -8.50 2.13
CA GLY A 2 8.53 -7.27 2.73
C GLY A 2 10.03 -7.01 2.52
N ARG A 3 10.89 -8.02 2.65
CA ARG A 3 12.35 -7.85 2.43
C ARG A 3 12.71 -7.47 1.00
N VAL A 4 11.98 -7.99 0.02
CA VAL A 4 12.16 -7.65 -1.40
C VAL A 4 11.68 -6.22 -1.68
N LEU A 5 10.57 -5.83 -1.05
CA LEU A 5 9.99 -4.50 -1.13
C LEU A 5 10.98 -3.42 -0.67
N VAL A 6 11.56 -3.62 0.51
CA VAL A 6 12.53 -2.69 1.10
C VAL A 6 13.83 -2.62 0.30
N ALA A 7 14.20 -3.70 -0.39
CA ALA A 7 15.37 -3.71 -1.27
C ALA A 7 15.14 -2.98 -2.61
N LEU A 8 13.89 -2.93 -3.09
CA LEU A 8 13.54 -2.28 -4.36
C LEU A 8 13.14 -0.82 -4.21
N VAL A 9 12.57 -0.47 -3.07
CA VAL A 9 12.01 0.86 -2.81
C VAL A 9 12.37 1.26 -1.38
N SER A 10 12.71 2.53 -1.16
CA SER A 10 13.02 3.00 0.20
C SER A 10 11.85 2.75 1.16
N PRO A 11 12.11 2.37 2.42
CA PRO A 11 11.04 2.13 3.41
C PRO A 11 10.09 3.32 3.56
N SER A 12 10.63 4.53 3.47
CA SER A 12 9.86 5.75 3.56
C SER A 12 8.92 5.93 2.37
N LEU A 13 9.36 5.64 1.13
CA LEU A 13 8.47 5.69 -0.04
C LEU A 13 7.37 4.63 0.07
N LEU A 14 7.70 3.47 0.61
CA LEU A 14 6.71 2.42 0.85
C LEU A 14 5.64 2.85 1.86
N SER A 15 6.03 3.58 2.92
CA SER A 15 5.09 4.13 3.91
C SER A 15 4.13 5.15 3.27
N PHE A 16 4.65 5.99 2.37
CA PHE A 16 3.83 6.94 1.62
C PHE A 16 2.84 6.20 0.70
N VAL A 17 3.32 5.23 -0.09
CA VAL A 17 2.48 4.41 -0.96
C VAL A 17 1.38 3.71 -0.16
N PHE A 18 1.75 3.10 0.96
CA PHE A 18 0.80 2.43 1.84
C PHE A 18 -0.30 3.39 2.33
N LEU A 19 0.08 4.55 2.90
CA LEU A 19 -0.90 5.52 3.39
C LEU A 19 -1.81 6.05 2.28
N PHE A 20 -1.24 6.40 1.12
CA PHE A 20 -1.99 6.86 -0.03
C PHE A 20 -3.01 5.81 -0.48
N THR A 21 -2.59 4.55 -0.55
CA THR A 21 -3.45 3.46 -1.02
C THR A 21 -4.48 3.02 0.03
N VAL A 22 -4.22 3.19 1.30
CA VAL A 22 -5.25 3.09 2.35
C VAL A 22 -6.33 4.15 2.13
N VAL A 23 -5.94 5.40 1.85
CA VAL A 23 -6.92 6.48 1.60
C VAL A 23 -7.74 6.21 0.35
N THR A 24 -7.11 5.84 -0.78
CA THR A 24 -7.85 5.52 -2.02
C THR A 24 -8.75 4.31 -1.87
N GLY A 25 -8.31 3.29 -1.13
CA GLY A 25 -9.13 2.13 -0.78
C GLY A 25 -10.34 2.51 0.08
N SER A 26 -10.11 3.31 1.12
CA SER A 26 -11.20 3.79 2.00
C SER A 26 -12.22 4.65 1.25
N LEU A 27 -11.77 5.52 0.35
CA LEU A 27 -12.66 6.33 -0.48
C LEU A 27 -13.50 5.44 -1.43
N ALA A 28 -12.90 4.43 -2.04
CA ALA A 28 -13.62 3.48 -2.88
C ALA A 28 -14.67 2.70 -2.09
N SER A 29 -14.33 2.26 -0.88
CA SER A 29 -15.25 1.59 0.05
C SER A 29 -16.45 2.48 0.40
N LEU A 30 -16.19 3.72 0.79
CA LEU A 30 -17.25 4.69 1.13
C LEU A 30 -18.18 4.97 -0.05
N TRP A 31 -17.64 4.98 -1.26
CA TRP A 31 -18.41 5.25 -2.47
C TRP A 31 -19.26 4.06 -2.91
N MET A 32 -18.74 2.85 -2.79
CA MET A 32 -19.41 1.63 -3.29
C MET A 32 -20.30 0.94 -2.25
N GLY A 33 -20.02 1.13 -0.96
CA GLY A 33 -20.74 0.47 0.13
C GLY A 33 -20.87 1.33 1.38
N PRO A 34 -21.55 2.49 1.32
CA PRO A 34 -21.72 3.32 2.50
C PRO A 34 -22.45 2.54 3.61
N GLY A 35 -21.79 2.42 4.76
CA GLY A 35 -22.34 1.72 5.94
C GLY A 35 -21.75 0.34 6.22
N GLN A 36 -20.90 -0.19 5.37
CA GLN A 36 -20.10 -1.37 5.71
C GLN A 36 -18.88 -0.97 6.55
N ALA A 37 -18.67 -1.68 7.65
CA ALA A 37 -17.45 -1.50 8.44
C ALA A 37 -16.25 -2.04 7.65
N SER A 38 -15.51 -1.15 7.02
CA SER A 38 -14.22 -1.50 6.38
C SER A 38 -13.13 -1.52 7.44
N VAL A 39 -12.67 -2.70 7.81
CA VAL A 39 -11.60 -2.86 8.80
C VAL A 39 -10.39 -3.48 8.12
N GLY A 40 -9.28 -2.75 8.14
CA GLY A 40 -8.00 -3.34 7.84
C GLY A 40 -7.11 -2.59 6.86
N ALA A 41 -5.84 -2.90 6.99
CA ALA A 41 -4.75 -2.39 6.16
C ALA A 41 -4.65 -3.09 4.78
N SER A 42 -5.60 -3.99 4.44
CA SER A 42 -5.52 -4.86 3.26
C SER A 42 -5.57 -4.08 1.94
N GLY A 43 -6.36 -2.99 1.87
CA GLY A 43 -6.34 -2.07 0.73
C GLY A 43 -4.98 -1.43 0.52
N GLY A 44 -4.32 -1.03 1.61
CA GLY A 44 -2.95 -0.51 1.57
C GLY A 44 -1.93 -1.56 1.09
N ILE A 45 -2.06 -2.80 1.55
CA ILE A 45 -1.17 -3.91 1.13
C ILE A 45 -1.34 -4.19 -0.36
N LEU A 46 -2.58 -4.29 -0.86
CA LEU A 46 -2.86 -4.46 -2.29
C LEU A 46 -2.37 -3.28 -3.11
N GLY A 47 -2.50 -2.06 -2.58
CA GLY A 47 -1.94 -0.88 -3.21
C GLY A 47 -0.42 -0.91 -3.32
N CYS A 48 0.27 -1.35 -2.28
CA CYS A 48 1.72 -1.58 -2.35
C CYS A 48 2.06 -2.65 -3.42
N LEU A 49 1.29 -3.73 -3.53
CA LEU A 49 1.48 -4.73 -4.58
C LEU A 49 1.28 -4.11 -5.97
N GLY A 50 0.24 -3.31 -6.18
CA GLY A 50 0.00 -2.59 -7.43
C GLY A 50 1.16 -1.66 -7.81
N PHE A 51 1.64 -0.86 -6.87
CA PHE A 51 2.81 0.00 -7.06
C PHE A 51 4.04 -0.81 -7.48
N LEU A 52 4.30 -1.93 -6.81
CA LEU A 52 5.45 -2.78 -7.09
C LEU A 52 5.36 -3.51 -8.41
N LEU A 53 4.18 -3.87 -8.87
CA LEU A 53 4.01 -4.38 -10.23
C LEU A 53 4.54 -3.38 -11.25
N VAL A 54 4.23 -2.09 -11.09
CA VAL A 54 4.78 -1.03 -11.96
C VAL A 54 6.30 -0.92 -11.84
N VAL A 55 6.84 -0.97 -10.61
CA VAL A 55 8.30 -0.97 -10.39
C VAL A 55 8.97 -2.13 -11.11
N THR A 56 8.41 -3.34 -10.99
CA THR A 56 9.00 -4.52 -11.66
C THR A 56 8.87 -4.48 -13.18
N LEU A 57 7.86 -3.81 -13.72
CA LEU A 57 7.74 -3.57 -15.17
C LEU A 57 8.81 -2.59 -15.65
N LYS A 58 9.06 -1.51 -14.91
CA LYS A 58 10.11 -0.55 -15.24
C LYS A 58 11.50 -1.18 -15.26
N PHE A 59 11.82 -1.97 -14.26
CA PHE A 59 13.14 -2.55 -14.05
C PHE A 59 13.24 -4.02 -14.46
N LYS A 60 12.38 -4.46 -15.38
CA LYS A 60 12.30 -5.88 -15.75
C LYS A 60 13.64 -6.48 -16.26
N ALA A 61 14.49 -5.65 -16.84
CA ALA A 61 15.82 -6.07 -17.31
C ALA A 61 16.83 -6.27 -16.17
N SER A 62 16.64 -5.56 -15.05
CA SER A 62 17.53 -5.58 -13.88
C SER A 62 17.02 -6.47 -12.74
N LEU A 63 15.78 -6.96 -12.83
CA LEU A 63 15.15 -7.74 -11.78
C LEU A 63 14.90 -9.18 -12.24
N PRO A 64 15.13 -10.17 -11.36
CA PRO A 64 14.84 -11.57 -11.65
C PRO A 64 13.35 -11.75 -12.01
N GLY A 65 13.09 -12.55 -13.05
CA GLY A 65 11.71 -12.79 -13.53
C GLY A 65 10.78 -13.40 -12.49
N TYR A 66 11.32 -14.18 -11.55
CA TYR A 66 10.52 -14.77 -10.47
C TYR A 66 9.91 -13.73 -9.52
N LEU A 67 10.55 -12.55 -9.34
CA LEU A 67 9.98 -11.49 -8.50
C LEU A 67 8.66 -10.97 -9.06
N ARG A 68 8.62 -10.74 -10.36
CA ARG A 68 7.39 -10.30 -11.04
C ARG A 68 6.31 -11.39 -10.97
N ALA A 69 6.70 -12.64 -11.23
CA ALA A 69 5.78 -13.76 -11.13
C ALA A 69 5.19 -13.89 -9.73
N ASN A 70 6.01 -13.80 -8.69
CA ASN A 70 5.57 -13.85 -7.30
C ASN A 70 4.65 -12.69 -6.92
N LEU A 71 4.91 -11.47 -7.42
CA LEU A 71 4.04 -10.31 -7.17
C LEU A 71 2.69 -10.48 -7.85
N ILE A 72 2.67 -10.91 -9.11
CA ILE A 72 1.42 -11.19 -9.84
C ILE A 72 0.64 -12.29 -9.11
N GLN A 73 1.30 -13.38 -8.78
CA GLN A 73 0.68 -14.50 -8.05
C GLN A 73 0.11 -14.04 -6.70
N SER A 74 0.88 -13.28 -5.90
CA SER A 74 0.41 -12.75 -4.62
C SER A 74 -0.81 -11.84 -4.78
N THR A 75 -0.80 -10.96 -5.80
CA THR A 75 -1.92 -10.08 -6.09
C THR A 75 -3.16 -10.88 -6.48
N LEU A 76 -3.02 -11.88 -7.37
CA LEU A 76 -4.11 -12.74 -7.78
C LEU A 76 -4.69 -13.54 -6.60
N VAL A 77 -3.83 -14.15 -5.79
CA VAL A 77 -4.24 -14.93 -4.62
C VAL A 77 -5.05 -14.05 -3.67
N VAL A 78 -4.53 -12.89 -3.28
CA VAL A 78 -5.24 -11.98 -2.36
C VAL A 78 -6.54 -11.49 -2.96
N SER A 79 -6.59 -11.19 -4.27
CA SER A 79 -7.81 -10.76 -4.96
C SER A 79 -8.86 -11.87 -5.02
N ILE A 80 -8.46 -13.11 -5.31
CA ILE A 80 -9.37 -14.26 -5.34
C ILE A 80 -9.95 -14.53 -3.94
N PHE A 81 -9.10 -14.54 -2.91
CA PHE A 81 -9.58 -14.69 -1.52
C PHE A 81 -10.51 -13.55 -1.12
N GLY A 82 -10.23 -12.32 -1.57
CA GLY A 82 -11.13 -11.18 -1.39
C GLY A 82 -12.52 -11.43 -1.98
N LEU A 83 -12.57 -11.90 -3.23
CA LEU A 83 -13.83 -12.20 -3.93
C LEU A 83 -14.61 -13.35 -3.28
N LEU A 84 -13.91 -14.41 -2.86
CA LEU A 84 -14.54 -15.55 -2.18
C LEU A 84 -15.04 -15.19 -0.78
N GLY A 85 -14.35 -14.28 -0.09
CA GLY A 85 -14.70 -13.77 1.23
C GLY A 85 -15.62 -12.54 1.24
N ASN A 86 -16.39 -12.32 0.18
CA ASN A 86 -17.18 -11.10 -0.07
C ASN A 86 -18.08 -10.64 1.10
N GLN A 87 -18.47 -11.54 2.01
CA GLN A 87 -19.28 -11.19 3.19
C GLN A 87 -18.43 -10.56 4.33
N PHE A 88 -17.12 -10.75 4.31
CA PHE A 88 -16.19 -10.34 5.38
C PHE A 88 -15.07 -9.43 4.88
N ILE A 89 -14.92 -9.28 3.57
CA ILE A 89 -13.81 -8.58 2.94
C ILE A 89 -14.33 -7.45 2.07
N ASP A 90 -13.85 -6.25 2.36
CA ASP A 90 -14.18 -5.05 1.59
C ASP A 90 -13.45 -5.05 0.24
N ASN A 91 -14.08 -5.61 -0.77
CA ASN A 91 -13.55 -5.69 -2.13
C ASN A 91 -13.42 -4.33 -2.81
N ALA A 92 -14.24 -3.35 -2.42
CA ALA A 92 -14.12 -1.98 -2.91
C ALA A 92 -12.83 -1.33 -2.40
N ALA A 93 -12.51 -1.50 -1.11
CA ALA A 93 -11.24 -1.05 -0.54
C ALA A 93 -10.04 -1.74 -1.20
N HIS A 94 -10.14 -3.04 -1.48
CA HIS A 94 -9.10 -3.80 -2.18
C HIS A 94 -8.85 -3.27 -3.60
N GLY A 95 -9.92 -3.10 -4.38
CA GLY A 95 -9.86 -2.57 -5.75
C GLY A 95 -9.34 -1.13 -5.78
N GLY A 96 -9.85 -0.27 -4.91
CA GLY A 96 -9.43 1.12 -4.79
C GLY A 96 -7.96 1.25 -4.37
N GLY A 97 -7.52 0.42 -3.43
CA GLY A 97 -6.12 0.35 -3.02
C GLY A 97 -5.19 -0.10 -4.15
N LEU A 98 -5.52 -1.21 -4.81
CA LEU A 98 -4.75 -1.76 -5.93
C LEU A 98 -4.62 -0.74 -7.08
N LEU A 99 -5.75 -0.15 -7.49
CA LEU A 99 -5.77 0.87 -8.55
C LEU A 99 -4.99 2.12 -8.14
N GLY A 100 -5.15 2.58 -6.90
CA GLY A 100 -4.39 3.70 -6.35
C GLY A 100 -2.87 3.44 -6.42
N GLY A 101 -2.44 2.24 -6.08
CA GLY A 101 -1.04 1.83 -6.16
C GLY A 101 -0.50 1.78 -7.59
N LEU A 102 -1.27 1.22 -8.54
CA LEU A 102 -0.93 1.19 -9.96
C LEU A 102 -0.78 2.61 -10.51
N VAL A 103 -1.78 3.47 -10.26
CA VAL A 103 -1.77 4.87 -10.72
C VAL A 103 -0.57 5.62 -10.13
N LEU A 104 -0.32 5.47 -8.82
CA LEU A 104 0.80 6.12 -8.17
C LEU A 104 2.15 5.64 -8.75
N GLY A 105 2.27 4.34 -9.01
CA GLY A 105 3.45 3.76 -9.66
C GLY A 105 3.68 4.33 -11.06
N LEU A 106 2.63 4.48 -11.84
CA LEU A 106 2.70 5.08 -13.18
C LEU A 106 3.05 6.57 -13.11
N LEU A 107 2.43 7.33 -12.20
CA LEU A 107 2.73 8.74 -11.99
C LEU A 107 4.20 8.97 -11.59
N PHE A 108 4.72 8.12 -10.73
CA PHE A 108 6.11 8.21 -10.27
C PHE A 108 7.10 7.48 -11.18
N PHE A 109 6.63 6.84 -12.24
CA PHE A 109 7.46 6.07 -13.16
C PHE A 109 8.74 6.79 -13.60
N PRO A 110 8.73 8.08 -13.99
CA PRO A 110 9.95 8.79 -14.39
C PRO A 110 11.00 8.88 -13.28
N TRP A 111 10.56 9.04 -12.03
CA TRP A 111 11.44 9.27 -10.86
C TRP A 111 11.80 8.01 -10.09
N LEU A 112 11.19 6.84 -10.41
CA LEU A 112 11.51 5.58 -9.76
C LEU A 112 12.95 5.16 -10.08
N LYS A 113 13.71 4.87 -9.04
CA LYS A 113 15.08 4.34 -9.10
C LYS A 113 15.21 3.15 -8.16
N LEU A 114 16.05 2.17 -8.51
CA LEU A 114 16.28 0.96 -7.70
C LEU A 114 17.14 1.18 -6.46
N ALA A 115 17.71 2.36 -6.25
CA ALA A 115 18.56 2.63 -5.09
C ALA A 115 17.84 3.57 -4.11
N PRO A 116 17.70 3.21 -2.83
CA PRO A 116 17.07 4.07 -1.81
C PRO A 116 17.72 5.46 -1.68
N GLU A 117 19.02 5.53 -1.91
CA GLU A 117 19.84 6.74 -1.78
C GLU A 117 19.55 7.79 -2.87
N THR A 118 18.92 7.38 -3.95
CA THR A 118 18.63 8.25 -5.11
C THR A 118 17.20 8.74 -5.19
N THR A 119 16.41 8.55 -4.14
CA THR A 119 15.03 9.03 -4.08
C THR A 119 15.01 10.57 -4.12
N PRO A 120 14.24 11.20 -5.02
CA PRO A 120 14.13 12.66 -5.09
C PRO A 120 13.76 13.28 -3.74
N PRO A 121 14.29 14.47 -3.40
CA PRO A 121 14.06 15.09 -2.10
C PRO A 121 12.57 15.28 -1.76
N PHE A 122 11.73 15.62 -2.74
CA PHE A 122 10.30 15.79 -2.54
C PHE A 122 9.59 14.48 -2.16
N LEU A 123 9.98 13.35 -2.77
CA LEU A 123 9.46 12.02 -2.41
C LEU A 123 9.90 11.61 -1.00
N ARG A 124 11.12 11.96 -0.62
CA ARG A 124 11.60 11.75 0.75
C ARG A 124 10.80 12.56 1.76
N GLY A 125 10.51 13.83 1.45
CA GLY A 125 9.66 14.68 2.29
C GLY A 125 8.25 14.11 2.47
N LEU A 126 7.60 13.72 1.38
CA LEU A 126 6.28 13.05 1.41
C LEU A 126 6.31 11.78 2.25
N SER A 127 7.37 11.01 2.14
CA SER A 127 7.54 9.77 2.89
C SER A 127 7.67 10.00 4.40
N TRP A 128 8.46 10.98 4.81
CA TRP A 128 8.57 11.36 6.23
C TRP A 128 7.26 11.89 6.80
N LEU A 129 6.54 12.70 6.02
CA LEU A 129 5.21 13.17 6.40
C LEU A 129 4.24 12.00 6.59
N SER A 130 4.24 11.03 5.68
CA SER A 130 3.40 9.83 5.78
C SER A 130 3.73 9.01 7.01
N LEU A 131 5.01 8.84 7.31
CA LEU A 131 5.46 8.12 8.51
C LEU A 131 5.00 8.85 9.78
N ALA A 132 5.12 10.16 9.82
CA ALA A 132 4.65 10.98 10.95
C ALA A 132 3.13 10.85 11.16
N ILE A 133 2.34 10.87 10.09
CA ILE A 133 0.89 10.65 10.14
C ILE A 133 0.55 9.26 10.68
N LEU A 134 1.21 8.22 10.19
CA LEU A 134 1.00 6.85 10.65
C LEU A 134 1.35 6.70 12.14
N MET A 135 2.49 7.23 12.57
CA MET A 135 2.91 7.20 13.97
C MET A 135 1.96 8.00 14.86
N GLY A 136 1.52 9.17 14.42
CA GLY A 136 0.52 9.98 15.13
C GLY A 136 -0.82 9.27 15.27
N GLY A 137 -1.26 8.57 14.23
CA GLY A 137 -2.46 7.74 14.26
C GLY A 137 -2.35 6.60 15.28
N VAL A 138 -1.25 5.87 15.28
CA VAL A 138 -1.00 4.79 16.24
C VAL A 138 -0.96 5.33 17.67
N ALA A 139 -0.25 6.45 17.89
CA ALA A 139 -0.19 7.07 19.23
C ALA A 139 -1.58 7.50 19.73
N LYS A 140 -2.40 8.10 18.85
CA LYS A 140 -3.77 8.50 19.20
C LYS A 140 -4.62 7.29 19.57
N ILE A 141 -4.58 6.22 18.79
CA ILE A 141 -5.31 4.98 19.10
C ILE A 141 -4.83 4.40 20.44
N GLY A 142 -3.53 4.36 20.66
CA GLY A 142 -2.96 3.90 21.94
C GLY A 142 -3.46 4.72 23.15
N LEU A 143 -3.53 6.04 23.00
CA LEU A 143 -4.06 6.93 24.05
C LEU A 143 -5.55 6.70 24.30
N GLU A 144 -6.36 6.49 23.27
CA GLU A 144 -7.79 6.20 23.44
C GLU A 144 -8.02 4.83 24.10
N LEU A 145 -7.26 3.82 23.71
CA LEU A 145 -7.32 2.51 24.35
C LEU A 145 -6.90 2.57 25.82
N TRP A 146 -5.87 3.36 26.15
CA TRP A 146 -5.44 3.55 27.53
C TRP A 146 -6.53 4.13 28.44
N LYS A 147 -7.36 5.05 27.91
CA LYS A 147 -8.49 5.64 28.66
C LYS A 147 -9.63 4.66 28.94
N ILE A 148 -9.74 3.59 28.16
CA ILE A 148 -10.82 2.60 28.26
C ILE A 148 -10.41 1.42 29.15
N LEU A 149 -9.10 1.19 29.34
CA LEU A 149 -8.61 0.11 30.20
C LEU A 149 -8.89 0.47 31.67
N PRO A 150 -9.58 -0.40 32.43
CA PRO A 150 -9.80 -0.18 33.85
C PRO A 150 -8.46 -0.23 34.60
N SER A 151 -8.22 0.76 35.47
CA SER A 151 -7.11 0.81 36.43
C SER A 151 -7.25 -0.27 37.48
#